data_0a20d14dd223d60263c3a4e9d3ad735d
#
_entry.id   0a20d14dd223d60263c3a4e9d3ad735d
#
_cell.length_a   1.000
_cell.length_b   1.000
_cell.length_c   1.000
_cell.angle_alpha   90.00
_cell.angle_beta   90.00
_cell.angle_gamma   90.00
#
_symmetry.space_group_name_H-M   'P 1'
#
loop_
_entity.id
_entity.type
_entity.pdbx_description
1 polymer ?
#
loop_
_entity_poly.entity_id
_entity_poly.type
_entity_poly.pdbx_seq_one_letter_code
_entity_poly.pdbx_strand_id
1 'polypeptide(L)'
;MELQLVREYGARPWDGVVVPLGEGDLEGYQGPWEKELAAVRASGRFAGKAGEIYRFSALTEGGLTQIFLLGLGKNWDLERVLDDCAKVYRQCQELRLGAVCTDLRGLEPQFTPALFQKAAEAAALTGYRFDKYKTVPTPAGIRTAAFLCEESERYEAALAEAEVSARATCIAVSYTHLTLPTN
;
A
#
# COMPACT_ATOMS: atom_id res chain seq x y z
N MET A 1 11.70 1.74 7.03
CA MET A 1 10.51 2.38 6.46
C MET A 1 9.67 2.91 7.60
N GLU A 2 9.13 4.11 7.45
CA GLU A 2 8.24 4.78 8.39
C GLU A 2 6.79 4.57 7.94
N LEU A 3 5.92 4.14 8.86
CA LEU A 3 4.46 4.09 8.65
C LEU A 3 3.82 5.30 9.32
N GLN A 4 2.81 5.87 8.69
CA GLN A 4 2.11 7.03 9.27
C GLN A 4 0.64 7.12 8.83
N LEU A 5 -0.20 7.67 9.70
CA LEU A 5 -1.57 8.06 9.37
C LEU A 5 -1.58 9.54 8.97
N VAL A 6 -2.33 9.87 7.91
CA VAL A 6 -2.50 11.24 7.45
C VAL A 6 -3.98 11.51 7.14
N ARG A 7 -4.43 12.75 7.31
CA ARG A 7 -5.84 13.14 7.05
C ARG A 7 -6.03 13.81 5.70
N GLU A 8 -4.95 14.22 5.08
CA GLU A 8 -4.94 14.88 3.78
C GLU A 8 -3.65 14.55 3.03
N TYR A 9 -3.65 14.70 1.73
CA TYR A 9 -2.43 14.50 0.93
C TYR A 9 -1.31 15.46 1.32
N GLY A 10 -1.67 16.65 1.87
CA GLY A 10 -0.73 17.67 2.30
C GLY A 10 0.12 18.25 1.16
N ALA A 11 1.07 19.12 1.53
CA ALA A 11 2.02 19.70 0.59
C ALA A 11 3.19 18.75 0.22
N ARG A 12 3.24 17.55 0.81
CA ARG A 12 4.30 16.59 0.54
C ARG A 12 4.03 15.90 -0.81
N PRO A 13 4.99 15.92 -1.75
CA PRO A 13 4.84 15.17 -2.97
C PRO A 13 4.87 13.66 -2.67
N TRP A 14 3.89 12.93 -3.22
CA TRP A 14 3.84 11.48 -3.17
C TRP A 14 4.36 10.92 -4.50
N ASP A 15 5.36 10.04 -4.43
CA ASP A 15 5.86 9.36 -5.63
C ASP A 15 4.84 8.35 -6.15
N GLY A 16 4.07 7.76 -5.23
CA GLY A 16 2.99 6.83 -5.54
C GLY A 16 1.76 7.03 -4.66
N VAL A 17 0.59 6.80 -5.24
CA VAL A 17 -0.68 6.74 -4.53
C VAL A 17 -1.37 5.42 -4.85
N VAL A 18 -1.76 4.68 -3.83
CA VAL A 18 -2.58 3.46 -3.94
C VAL A 18 -4.01 3.82 -3.60
N VAL A 19 -4.93 3.51 -4.49
CA VAL A 19 -6.37 3.69 -4.31
C VAL A 19 -7.02 2.30 -4.31
N PRO A 20 -7.23 1.69 -3.14
CA PRO A 20 -7.95 0.43 -3.07
C PRO A 20 -9.44 0.65 -3.28
N LEU A 21 -10.06 -0.23 -4.03
CA LEU A 21 -11.46 -0.15 -4.46
C LEU A 21 -12.11 -1.54 -4.42
N GLY A 22 -13.30 -1.63 -3.87
CA GLY A 22 -14.13 -2.81 -4.02
C GLY A 22 -14.68 -2.98 -5.45
N GLU A 23 -15.21 -4.16 -5.74
CA GLU A 23 -15.85 -4.40 -7.04
C GLU A 23 -17.14 -3.57 -7.15
N GLY A 24 -17.17 -2.65 -8.09
CA GLY A 24 -18.26 -1.67 -8.29
C GLY A 24 -18.01 -0.29 -7.68
N ASP A 25 -17.07 -0.12 -6.76
CA ASP A 25 -16.82 1.16 -6.08
C ASP A 25 -16.26 2.25 -7.02
N LEU A 26 -15.70 1.83 -8.16
CA LEU A 26 -15.21 2.76 -9.18
C LEU A 26 -16.31 3.73 -9.69
N GLU A 27 -17.58 3.33 -9.57
CA GLU A 27 -18.73 4.18 -9.98
C GLU A 27 -18.99 5.35 -9.03
N GLY A 28 -18.71 5.14 -7.74
CA GLY A 28 -18.95 6.11 -6.68
C GLY A 28 -17.70 6.87 -6.21
N TYR A 29 -16.55 6.64 -6.84
CA TYR A 29 -15.31 7.28 -6.40
C TYR A 29 -15.41 8.81 -6.47
N GLN A 30 -15.13 9.45 -5.34
CA GLN A 30 -15.00 10.89 -5.20
C GLN A 30 -13.59 11.19 -4.66
N GLY A 31 -12.77 11.83 -5.49
CA GLY A 31 -11.40 12.11 -5.10
C GLY A 31 -10.61 12.81 -6.21
N PRO A 32 -9.34 13.07 -5.98
CA PRO A 32 -8.52 13.88 -6.90
C PRO A 32 -8.34 13.24 -8.29
N TRP A 33 -8.61 11.94 -8.45
CA TRP A 33 -8.40 11.17 -9.68
C TRP A 33 -9.72 10.84 -10.41
N GLU A 34 -10.79 11.55 -10.11
CA GLU A 34 -12.14 11.25 -10.64
C GLU A 34 -12.18 11.19 -12.18
N LYS A 35 -11.50 12.10 -12.86
CA LYS A 35 -11.45 12.14 -14.33
C LYS A 35 -10.72 10.94 -14.91
N GLU A 36 -9.57 10.61 -14.35
CA GLU A 36 -8.76 9.48 -14.77
C GLU A 36 -9.48 8.16 -14.49
N LEU A 37 -10.10 8.03 -13.33
CA LEU A 37 -10.87 6.83 -12.97
C LEU A 37 -12.11 6.68 -13.87
N ALA A 38 -12.77 7.76 -14.24
CA ALA A 38 -13.87 7.72 -15.20
C ALA A 38 -13.40 7.20 -16.56
N ALA A 39 -12.22 7.61 -17.04
CA ALA A 39 -11.63 7.11 -18.28
C ALA A 39 -11.24 5.63 -18.17
N VAL A 40 -10.67 5.21 -17.04
CA VAL A 40 -10.33 3.79 -16.77
C VAL A 40 -11.59 2.94 -16.79
N ARG A 41 -12.66 3.39 -16.13
CA ARG A 41 -13.97 2.74 -16.14
C ARG A 41 -14.53 2.59 -17.55
N ALA A 42 -14.55 3.68 -18.32
CA ALA A 42 -15.04 3.67 -19.70
C ALA A 42 -14.26 2.70 -20.60
N SER A 43 -12.98 2.49 -20.31
CA SER A 43 -12.12 1.55 -21.05
C SER A 43 -12.35 0.08 -20.68
N GLY A 44 -13.06 -0.21 -19.60
CA GLY A 44 -13.25 -1.56 -19.06
C GLY A 44 -11.97 -2.27 -18.59
N ARG A 45 -10.88 -1.52 -18.40
CA ARG A 45 -9.56 -2.08 -18.05
C ARG A 45 -9.37 -2.39 -16.57
N PHE A 46 -10.31 -1.97 -15.73
CA PHE A 46 -10.30 -2.21 -14.29
C PHE A 46 -11.73 -2.33 -13.79
N ALA A 47 -12.03 -3.38 -13.06
CA ALA A 47 -13.35 -3.67 -12.51
C ALA A 47 -13.38 -3.73 -10.98
N GLY A 48 -12.22 -3.59 -10.30
CA GLY A 48 -12.10 -3.70 -8.86
C GLY A 48 -12.12 -5.15 -8.35
N LYS A 49 -11.90 -6.14 -9.23
CA LYS A 49 -11.81 -7.55 -8.82
C LYS A 49 -10.64 -7.77 -7.89
N ALA A 50 -10.78 -8.73 -6.99
CA ALA A 50 -9.74 -9.04 -6.01
C ALA A 50 -8.37 -9.31 -6.64
N GLY A 51 -7.35 -8.56 -6.20
CA GLY A 51 -5.97 -8.65 -6.71
C GLY A 51 -5.74 -7.99 -8.07
N GLU A 52 -6.75 -7.36 -8.66
CA GLU A 52 -6.60 -6.60 -9.90
C GLU A 52 -5.83 -5.30 -9.61
N ILE A 53 -4.77 -5.05 -10.37
CA ILE A 53 -3.96 -3.84 -10.25
C ILE A 53 -3.95 -3.12 -11.60
N TYR A 54 -4.34 -1.86 -11.60
CA TYR A 54 -4.22 -0.99 -12.76
C TYR A 54 -3.38 0.23 -12.39
N ARG A 55 -2.43 0.59 -13.25
CA ARG A 55 -1.51 1.70 -12.99
C ARG A 55 -1.56 2.73 -14.11
N PHE A 56 -1.52 4.00 -13.71
CA PHE A 56 -1.30 5.13 -14.60
C PHE A 56 -0.46 6.20 -13.91
N SER A 57 0.02 7.16 -14.69
CA SER A 57 0.77 8.30 -14.17
C SER A 57 -0.10 9.55 -14.23
N ALA A 58 -0.07 10.36 -13.20
CA ALA A 58 -0.76 11.64 -13.15
C ALA A 58 0.23 12.76 -12.80
N LEU A 59 0.02 13.93 -13.38
CA LEU A 59 0.76 15.13 -13.04
C LEU A 59 0.05 15.83 -11.88
N THR A 60 0.75 15.99 -10.77
CA THR A 60 0.27 16.69 -9.58
C THR A 60 1.10 17.94 -9.31
N GLU A 61 0.71 18.76 -8.35
CA GLU A 61 1.53 19.91 -7.92
C GLU A 61 2.93 19.49 -7.45
N GLY A 62 3.07 18.26 -6.90
CA GLY A 62 4.33 17.68 -6.46
C GLY A 62 5.18 17.04 -7.57
N GLY A 63 4.68 17.01 -8.81
CA GLY A 63 5.34 16.36 -9.96
C GLY A 63 4.59 15.14 -10.49
N LEU A 64 5.31 14.23 -11.14
CA LEU A 64 4.74 13.00 -11.70
C LEU A 64 4.52 11.97 -10.60
N THR A 65 3.27 11.63 -10.35
CA THR A 65 2.86 10.62 -9.35
C THR A 65 2.36 9.35 -10.04
N GLN A 66 2.77 8.19 -9.56
CA GLN A 66 2.24 6.89 -10.00
C GLN A 66 0.98 6.55 -9.23
N ILE A 67 -0.13 6.34 -9.91
CA ILE A 67 -1.41 5.97 -9.30
C ILE A 67 -1.65 4.47 -9.54
N PHE A 68 -1.90 3.75 -8.45
CA PHE A 68 -2.22 2.32 -8.47
C PHE A 68 -3.66 2.14 -8.00
N LEU A 69 -4.52 1.62 -8.86
CA LEU A 69 -5.82 1.13 -8.45
C LEU A 69 -5.64 -0.32 -8.01
N LEU A 70 -6.08 -0.64 -6.79
CA LEU A 70 -6.04 -1.99 -6.24
C LEU A 70 -7.45 -2.51 -6.05
N GLY A 71 -7.83 -3.55 -6.79
CA GLY A 71 -9.11 -4.22 -6.61
C GLY A 71 -9.11 -5.12 -5.39
N LEU A 72 -10.05 -4.91 -4.49
CA LEU A 72 -10.26 -5.74 -3.30
C LEU A 72 -11.39 -6.78 -3.49
N GLY A 73 -12.13 -6.69 -4.62
CA GLY A 73 -13.28 -7.57 -4.86
C GLY A 73 -14.50 -7.22 -4.02
N LYS A 74 -15.43 -8.18 -3.89
CA LYS A 74 -16.68 -8.00 -3.13
C LYS A 74 -16.55 -8.32 -1.65
N ASN A 75 -15.74 -9.31 -1.32
CA ASN A 75 -15.55 -9.78 0.05
C ASN A 75 -14.09 -9.60 0.45
N TRP A 76 -13.86 -8.84 1.48
CA TRP A 76 -12.52 -8.53 1.98
C TRP A 76 -12.18 -9.43 3.16
N ASP A 77 -11.26 -10.35 2.98
CA ASP A 77 -10.68 -11.14 4.06
C ASP A 77 -9.25 -10.69 4.38
N LEU A 78 -8.79 -11.02 5.60
CA LEU A 78 -7.53 -10.52 6.13
C LEU A 78 -6.30 -10.99 5.35
N GLU A 79 -6.28 -12.27 4.95
CA GLU A 79 -5.15 -12.85 4.22
C GLU A 79 -5.05 -12.24 2.81
N ARG A 80 -6.20 -12.10 2.17
CA ARG A 80 -6.28 -11.55 0.82
C ARG A 80 -5.88 -10.08 0.77
N VAL A 81 -6.32 -9.27 1.73
CA VAL A 81 -5.90 -7.86 1.83
C VAL A 81 -4.40 -7.76 2.05
N LEU A 82 -3.82 -8.61 2.92
CA LEU A 82 -2.37 -8.68 3.11
C LEU A 82 -1.65 -8.97 1.78
N ASP A 83 -2.07 -10.01 1.06
CA ASP A 83 -1.45 -10.44 -0.18
C ASP A 83 -1.57 -9.40 -1.31
N ASP A 84 -2.76 -8.83 -1.49
CA ASP A 84 -3.03 -7.88 -2.57
C ASP A 84 -2.33 -6.53 -2.31
N CYS A 85 -2.29 -6.06 -1.06
CA CYS A 85 -1.48 -4.92 -0.67
C CYS A 85 0.02 -5.20 -0.86
N ALA A 86 0.50 -6.39 -0.49
CA ALA A 86 1.91 -6.76 -0.70
C ALA A 86 2.31 -6.77 -2.18
N LYS A 87 1.40 -7.17 -3.08
CA LYS A 87 1.63 -7.11 -4.54
C LYS A 87 1.82 -5.67 -5.02
N VAL A 88 0.94 -4.75 -4.61
CA VAL A 88 1.05 -3.35 -5.04
C VAL A 88 2.26 -2.66 -4.45
N TYR A 89 2.58 -2.90 -3.18
CA TYR A 89 3.78 -2.33 -2.57
C TYR A 89 5.07 -2.87 -3.18
N ARG A 90 5.10 -4.14 -3.63
CA ARG A 90 6.23 -4.67 -4.42
C ARG A 90 6.43 -3.91 -5.74
N GLN A 91 5.36 -3.61 -6.47
CA GLN A 91 5.46 -2.78 -7.67
C GLN A 91 5.99 -1.36 -7.36
N CYS A 92 5.55 -0.76 -6.26
CA CYS A 92 6.09 0.51 -5.79
C CYS A 92 7.61 0.42 -5.50
N GLN A 93 8.04 -0.68 -4.90
CA GLN A 93 9.48 -0.94 -4.65
C GLN A 93 10.28 -1.10 -5.95
N GLU A 94 9.77 -1.87 -6.91
CA GLU A 94 10.40 -2.07 -8.23
C GLU A 94 10.59 -0.76 -8.98
N LEU A 95 9.61 0.15 -8.86
CA LEU A 95 9.67 1.49 -9.42
C LEU A 95 10.50 2.48 -8.58
N ARG A 96 11.05 2.04 -7.44
CA ARG A 96 11.87 2.84 -6.52
C ARG A 96 11.16 4.07 -5.98
N LEU A 97 9.85 3.97 -5.75
CA LEU A 97 9.08 5.05 -5.15
C LEU A 97 9.50 5.24 -3.69
N GLY A 98 9.85 6.46 -3.30
CA GLY A 98 10.36 6.76 -1.96
C GLY A 98 9.24 7.03 -0.95
N ALA A 99 8.14 7.65 -1.40
CA ALA A 99 6.99 8.01 -0.59
C ALA A 99 5.70 7.51 -1.26
N VAL A 100 4.97 6.64 -0.57
CA VAL A 100 3.72 6.04 -1.07
C VAL A 100 2.59 6.34 -0.08
N CYS A 101 1.45 6.82 -0.61
CA CYS A 101 0.24 7.07 0.17
C CYS A 101 -0.86 6.11 -0.28
N THR A 102 -1.51 5.42 0.67
CA THR A 102 -2.70 4.60 0.41
C THR A 102 -3.94 5.35 0.85
N ASP A 103 -4.83 5.66 -0.07
CA ASP A 103 -6.07 6.40 0.20
C ASP A 103 -7.19 5.44 0.59
N LEU A 104 -7.54 5.44 1.88
CA LEU A 104 -8.58 4.58 2.44
C LEU A 104 -9.94 5.26 2.58
N ARG A 105 -10.05 6.56 2.32
CA ARG A 105 -11.27 7.33 2.56
C ARG A 105 -12.50 6.77 1.84
N GLY A 106 -12.33 6.27 0.62
CA GLY A 106 -13.42 5.63 -0.13
C GLY A 106 -13.89 4.28 0.43
N LEU A 107 -13.15 3.68 1.36
CA LEU A 107 -13.45 2.38 1.97
C LEU A 107 -14.03 2.49 3.39
N GLU A 108 -13.87 3.64 4.05
CA GLU A 108 -14.44 3.89 5.37
C GLU A 108 -15.98 4.01 5.29
N PRO A 109 -16.73 3.46 6.24
CA PRO A 109 -16.33 2.78 7.47
C PRO A 109 -16.15 1.25 7.33
N GLN A 110 -16.27 0.67 6.14
CA GLN A 110 -16.25 -0.78 5.91
C GLN A 110 -14.85 -1.39 6.13
N PHE A 111 -13.79 -0.59 5.95
CA PHE A 111 -12.42 -1.03 6.16
C PHE A 111 -12.10 -1.08 7.65
N THR A 112 -12.23 -2.27 8.25
CA THR A 112 -12.07 -2.47 9.69
C THR A 112 -10.61 -2.25 10.14
N PRO A 113 -10.35 -1.95 11.44
CA PRO A 113 -8.98 -1.88 11.96
C PRO A 113 -8.16 -3.14 11.70
N ALA A 114 -8.79 -4.34 11.70
CA ALA A 114 -8.10 -5.59 11.39
C ALA A 114 -7.66 -5.67 9.92
N LEU A 115 -8.49 -5.20 8.97
CA LEU A 115 -8.12 -5.09 7.56
C LEU A 115 -7.01 -4.06 7.35
N PHE A 116 -7.11 -2.92 8.04
CA PHE A 116 -6.08 -1.89 8.04
C PHE A 116 -4.74 -2.43 8.55
N GLN A 117 -4.73 -3.17 9.66
CA GLN A 117 -3.53 -3.81 10.20
C GLN A 117 -2.84 -4.66 9.13
N LYS A 118 -3.59 -5.45 8.36
CA LYS A 118 -3.03 -6.29 7.29
C LYS A 118 -2.46 -5.48 6.13
N ALA A 119 -3.10 -4.39 5.75
CA ALA A 119 -2.57 -3.48 4.73
C ALA A 119 -1.26 -2.81 5.20
N ALA A 120 -1.20 -2.38 6.46
CA ALA A 120 -0.01 -1.78 7.06
C ALA A 120 1.12 -2.80 7.25
N GLU A 121 0.83 -4.04 7.67
CA GLU A 121 1.78 -5.15 7.70
C GLU A 121 2.37 -5.42 6.31
N ALA A 122 1.54 -5.46 5.27
CA ALA A 122 1.99 -5.67 3.89
C ALA A 122 2.99 -4.60 3.45
N ALA A 123 2.70 -3.33 3.75
CA ALA A 123 3.61 -2.21 3.48
C ALA A 123 4.94 -2.41 4.21
N ALA A 124 4.88 -2.67 5.52
CA ALA A 124 6.06 -2.84 6.37
C ALA A 124 6.95 -4.00 5.94
N LEU A 125 6.34 -5.17 5.68
CA LEU A 125 7.05 -6.38 5.25
C LEU A 125 7.69 -6.21 3.87
N THR A 126 7.01 -5.53 2.95
CA THR A 126 7.56 -5.26 1.62
C THR A 126 8.74 -4.29 1.68
N GLY A 127 8.72 -3.34 2.62
CA GLY A 127 9.83 -2.41 2.84
C GLY A 127 11.04 -3.03 3.54
N TYR A 128 10.88 -4.21 4.15
CA TYR A 128 11.98 -4.88 4.83
C TYR A 128 13.00 -5.43 3.84
N ARG A 129 14.27 -5.16 4.10
CA ARG A 129 15.40 -5.66 3.30
C ARG A 129 16.45 -6.27 4.21
N PHE A 130 16.84 -7.50 3.89
CA PHE A 130 17.96 -8.16 4.54
C PHE A 130 19.24 -7.88 3.75
N ASP A 131 19.85 -6.68 3.98
CA ASP A 131 21.04 -6.25 3.23
C ASP A 131 22.36 -6.53 3.97
N LYS A 132 22.30 -7.21 5.13
CA LYS A 132 23.45 -7.39 6.03
C LYS A 132 24.67 -8.08 5.39
N TYR A 133 24.49 -8.83 4.30
CA TYR A 133 25.57 -9.56 3.62
C TYR A 133 25.70 -9.24 2.13
N LYS A 134 25.02 -8.22 1.64
CA LYS A 134 25.14 -7.82 0.24
C LYS A 134 26.33 -6.86 0.07
N THR A 135 27.23 -7.20 -0.83
CA THR A 135 28.39 -6.35 -1.21
C THR A 135 27.99 -5.14 -2.05
N VAL A 136 26.82 -5.16 -2.69
CA VAL A 136 26.28 -4.05 -3.49
C VAL A 136 25.04 -3.51 -2.76
N PRO A 137 25.03 -2.20 -2.44
CA PRO A 137 23.84 -1.59 -1.84
C PRO A 137 22.62 -1.76 -2.74
N THR A 138 21.53 -2.29 -2.19
CA THR A 138 20.27 -2.35 -2.94
C THR A 138 19.72 -0.93 -3.07
N PRO A 139 19.23 -0.50 -4.27
CA PRO A 139 18.64 0.81 -4.45
C PRO A 139 17.57 1.12 -3.42
N ALA A 140 17.49 2.36 -2.96
CA ALA A 140 16.49 2.79 -1.99
C ALA A 140 15.07 2.50 -2.51
N GLY A 141 14.25 1.87 -1.68
CA GLY A 141 12.84 1.65 -1.96
C GLY A 141 11.97 2.58 -1.14
N ILE A 142 10.77 2.15 -0.80
CA ILE A 142 9.81 2.93 0.00
C ILE A 142 10.43 3.29 1.35
N ARG A 143 10.55 4.58 1.63
CA ARG A 143 11.00 5.15 2.91
C ARG A 143 9.83 5.48 3.81
N THR A 144 8.75 5.97 3.21
CA THR A 144 7.54 6.37 3.91
C THR A 144 6.32 5.71 3.24
N ALA A 145 5.52 5.02 4.02
CA ALA A 145 4.20 4.55 3.63
C ALA A 145 3.16 5.22 4.52
N ALA A 146 2.31 6.05 3.93
CA ALA A 146 1.24 6.75 4.62
C ALA A 146 -0.11 6.12 4.28
N PHE A 147 -1.04 6.22 5.23
CA PHE A 147 -2.43 5.81 5.05
C PHE A 147 -3.30 7.03 5.27
N LEU A 148 -3.99 7.44 4.21
CA LEU A 148 -4.90 8.58 4.21
C LEU A 148 -6.29 8.10 4.61
N CYS A 149 -6.76 8.60 5.74
CA CYS A 149 -8.04 8.23 6.34
C CYS A 149 -8.64 9.45 7.08
N GLU A 150 -9.97 9.55 7.11
CA GLU A 150 -10.68 10.63 7.80
C GLU A 150 -10.66 10.40 9.32
N GLU A 151 -10.92 9.15 9.75
CA GLU A 151 -10.97 8.74 11.15
C GLU A 151 -9.63 8.10 11.59
N SER A 152 -8.54 8.88 11.56
CA SER A 152 -7.20 8.36 11.87
C SER A 152 -7.10 7.70 13.24
N GLU A 153 -7.79 8.23 14.26
CA GLU A 153 -7.80 7.68 15.62
C GLU A 153 -8.28 6.23 15.68
N ARG A 154 -9.16 5.85 14.76
CA ARG A 154 -9.69 4.49 14.64
C ARG A 154 -8.60 3.46 14.31
N TYR A 155 -7.54 3.89 13.64
CA TYR A 155 -6.49 3.02 13.12
C TYR A 155 -5.16 3.10 13.90
N GLU A 156 -5.02 3.99 14.88
CA GLU A 156 -3.76 4.18 15.61
C GLU A 156 -3.26 2.88 16.29
N ALA A 157 -4.16 2.18 16.98
CA ALA A 157 -3.79 0.91 17.63
C ALA A 157 -3.39 -0.16 16.60
N ALA A 158 -4.15 -0.27 15.51
CA ALA A 158 -3.87 -1.22 14.44
C ALA A 158 -2.55 -0.93 13.71
N LEU A 159 -2.18 0.36 13.56
CA LEU A 159 -0.88 0.74 13.01
C LEU A 159 0.27 0.29 13.91
N ALA A 160 0.16 0.54 15.22
CA ALA A 160 1.16 0.11 16.19
C ALA A 160 1.33 -1.42 16.21
N GLU A 161 0.22 -2.16 16.16
CA GLU A 161 0.24 -3.62 16.07
C GLU A 161 0.88 -4.11 14.77
N ALA A 162 0.60 -3.47 13.64
CA ALA A 162 1.20 -3.81 12.35
C ALA A 162 2.73 -3.62 12.38
N GLU A 163 3.23 -2.54 12.98
CA GLU A 163 4.66 -2.29 13.13
C GLU A 163 5.34 -3.37 13.98
N VAL A 164 4.72 -3.77 15.10
CA VAL A 164 5.24 -4.83 15.98
C VAL A 164 5.25 -6.17 15.27
N SER A 165 4.15 -6.56 14.63
CA SER A 165 4.01 -7.81 13.89
C SER A 165 5.02 -7.92 12.74
N ALA A 166 5.13 -6.88 11.92
CA ALA A 166 6.09 -6.84 10.83
C ALA A 166 7.54 -6.93 11.34
N ARG A 167 7.87 -6.23 12.42
CA ARG A 167 9.21 -6.29 13.02
C ARG A 167 9.52 -7.70 13.54
N ALA A 168 8.57 -8.36 14.22
CA ALA A 168 8.73 -9.72 14.70
C ALA A 168 8.96 -10.71 13.54
N THR A 169 8.19 -10.60 12.48
CA THR A 169 8.34 -11.42 11.27
C THR A 169 9.71 -11.23 10.62
N CYS A 170 10.17 -9.99 10.51
CA CYS A 170 11.49 -9.67 9.96
C CYS A 170 12.63 -10.25 10.79
N ILE A 171 12.52 -10.24 12.11
CA ILE A 171 13.50 -10.86 13.03
C ILE A 171 13.51 -12.37 12.82
N ALA A 172 12.34 -13.03 12.79
CA ALA A 172 12.24 -14.48 12.60
C ALA A 172 12.86 -14.93 11.27
N VAL A 173 12.56 -14.22 10.17
CA VAL A 173 13.16 -14.50 8.86
C VAL A 173 14.68 -14.33 8.88
N SER A 174 15.18 -13.29 9.57
CA SER A 174 16.63 -13.07 9.72
C SER A 174 17.32 -14.20 10.46
N TYR A 175 16.70 -14.75 11.52
CA TYR A 175 17.24 -15.88 12.27
C TYR A 175 17.25 -17.18 11.47
N THR A 176 16.21 -17.46 10.69
CA THR A 176 16.16 -18.68 9.86
C THR A 176 17.21 -18.66 8.77
N HIS A 177 17.51 -17.52 8.16
CA HIS A 177 18.59 -17.39 7.18
C HIS A 177 20.00 -17.48 7.80
N LEU A 178 20.16 -17.16 9.09
CA LEU A 178 21.44 -17.27 9.79
C LEU A 178 21.73 -18.70 10.31
N THR A 179 20.71 -19.52 10.52
CA THR A 179 20.83 -20.84 11.15
C THR A 179 20.73 -22.01 10.17
N LEU A 180 20.35 -21.78 8.91
CA LEU A 180 20.37 -22.82 7.89
C LEU A 180 21.82 -23.05 7.44
N PRO A 181 22.37 -24.28 7.56
CA PRO A 181 23.67 -24.59 7.00
C PRO A 181 23.58 -24.44 5.47
N THR A 182 24.50 -23.65 4.92
CA THR A 182 24.77 -23.65 3.48
C THR A 182 25.36 -25.01 3.10
N ASN A 183 24.52 -25.90 2.59
CA ASN A 183 24.98 -27.09 1.88
C ASN A 183 25.38 -26.72 0.45
#